data_8b958927e84f0d5437ee747f045228c4
#
_entry.id   8b958927e84f0d5437ee747f045228c4
#
_cell.length_a   1.000
_cell.length_b   1.000
_cell.length_c   1.000
_cell.angle_alpha   90.00
_cell.angle_beta   90.00
_cell.angle_gamma   90.00
#
_symmetry.space_group_name_H-M   'P 1'
#
loop_
_entity.id
_entity.type
_entity.pdbx_description
1 polymer ?
#
loop_
_entity_poly.entity_id
_entity_poly.type
_entity_poly.pdbx_seq_one_letter_code
_entity_poly.pdbx_strand_id
1 'polypeptide(L)'
;MSTSSAPSAPSGATGPSTPPADTAAELADALTRAMKRIRRQTMARLEPYGITPGQARALRTLAHAPGCEGRETMRLSELAERLHIAPRSATTVVDALEEAGLVERVPDPADRRAVRVVLTAAGHGALERFGQVRQEVAQEYFGPVSRPDQAALLQALRTAELAFEQNRAAGPGPAR
;
A
#
# COMPACT_ATOMS: atom_id res chain seq x y z
N MET A 1 -32.98 -28.25 62.45
CA MET A 1 -32.71 -29.02 61.24
C MET A 1 -33.01 -28.13 60.06
N SER A 2 -32.04 -27.43 59.51
CA SER A 2 -32.20 -26.68 58.28
C SER A 2 -30.83 -26.51 57.66
N THR A 3 -30.60 -27.20 56.58
CA THR A 3 -29.37 -27.19 55.79
C THR A 3 -29.46 -26.03 54.81
N SER A 4 -28.58 -25.07 54.96
CA SER A 4 -28.41 -23.97 54.00
C SER A 4 -27.43 -24.40 52.91
N SER A 5 -27.96 -24.49 51.68
CA SER A 5 -27.13 -24.76 50.48
C SER A 5 -26.76 -23.41 49.83
N ALA A 6 -25.50 -23.15 49.75
CA ALA A 6 -24.95 -21.99 49.04
C ALA A 6 -24.85 -22.30 47.52
N PRO A 7 -25.19 -21.36 46.62
CA PRO A 7 -24.98 -21.57 45.20
C PRO A 7 -23.52 -21.25 44.81
N SER A 8 -22.90 -22.19 44.11
CA SER A 8 -21.60 -22.01 43.44
C SER A 8 -21.70 -20.99 42.29
N ALA A 9 -20.79 -20.02 42.27
CA ALA A 9 -20.60 -19.10 41.18
C ALA A 9 -19.92 -19.78 39.98
N PRO A 10 -20.32 -19.52 38.74
CA PRO A 10 -19.59 -19.99 37.59
C PRO A 10 -18.40 -19.07 37.32
N SER A 11 -17.22 -19.64 37.48
CA SER A 11 -15.94 -19.04 37.06
C SER A 11 -15.85 -19.13 35.53
N GLY A 12 -16.22 -18.08 34.83
CA GLY A 12 -16.07 -17.94 33.40
C GLY A 12 -14.92 -16.99 33.07
N ALA A 13 -13.68 -17.46 33.15
CA ALA A 13 -12.55 -16.77 32.56
C ALA A 13 -12.58 -16.97 31.04
N THR A 14 -13.18 -16.04 30.33
CA THR A 14 -13.07 -15.96 28.86
C THR A 14 -11.70 -15.40 28.53
N GLY A 15 -10.72 -16.27 28.37
CA GLY A 15 -9.43 -15.90 27.75
C GLY A 15 -9.65 -15.49 26.29
N PRO A 16 -8.75 -14.72 25.69
CA PRO A 16 -8.86 -14.33 24.29
C PRO A 16 -8.86 -15.60 23.43
N SER A 17 -10.03 -15.91 22.85
CA SER A 17 -10.16 -17.02 21.91
C SER A 17 -9.31 -16.71 20.68
N THR A 18 -8.27 -17.51 20.45
CA THR A 18 -7.56 -17.52 19.16
C THR A 18 -8.60 -17.82 18.08
N PRO A 19 -8.75 -16.94 17.09
CA PRO A 19 -9.72 -17.17 16.00
C PRO A 19 -9.39 -18.50 15.31
N PRO A 20 -10.39 -19.26 14.84
CA PRO A 20 -10.14 -20.50 14.11
C PRO A 20 -9.28 -20.23 12.88
N ALA A 21 -8.45 -21.20 12.49
CA ALA A 21 -7.50 -21.07 11.37
C ALA A 21 -8.14 -20.59 10.06
N ASP A 22 -9.42 -20.87 9.86
CA ASP A 22 -10.21 -20.45 8.70
C ASP A 22 -10.43 -18.92 8.65
N THR A 23 -10.55 -18.25 9.80
CA THR A 23 -10.82 -16.78 9.85
C THR A 23 -9.68 -15.95 9.26
N ALA A 24 -8.42 -16.35 9.45
CA ALA A 24 -7.27 -15.63 8.89
C ALA A 24 -7.22 -15.77 7.36
N ALA A 25 -7.54 -16.95 6.83
CA ALA A 25 -7.63 -17.19 5.39
C ALA A 25 -8.79 -16.39 4.76
N GLU A 26 -9.96 -16.40 5.40
CA GLU A 26 -11.12 -15.62 4.95
C GLU A 26 -10.85 -14.12 4.94
N LEU A 27 -10.15 -13.59 5.95
CA LEU A 27 -9.73 -12.19 6.01
C LEU A 27 -8.76 -11.85 4.87
N ALA A 28 -7.77 -12.70 4.60
CA ALA A 28 -6.81 -12.51 3.51
C ALA A 28 -7.52 -12.49 2.16
N ASP A 29 -8.48 -13.40 1.93
CA ASP A 29 -9.27 -13.46 0.71
C ASP A 29 -10.20 -12.24 0.57
N ALA A 30 -10.87 -11.83 1.65
CA ALA A 30 -11.73 -10.65 1.65
C ALA A 30 -10.93 -9.38 1.33
N LEU A 31 -9.76 -9.20 1.96
CA LEU A 31 -8.86 -8.09 1.71
C LEU A 31 -8.36 -8.09 0.26
N THR A 32 -7.98 -9.24 -0.26
CA THR A 32 -7.54 -9.40 -1.66
C THR A 32 -8.65 -9.00 -2.64
N ARG A 33 -9.89 -9.44 -2.41
CA ARG A 33 -11.05 -9.05 -3.23
C ARG A 33 -11.33 -7.54 -3.15
N ALA A 34 -11.29 -6.97 -1.95
CA ALA A 34 -11.48 -5.54 -1.72
C ALA A 34 -10.43 -4.71 -2.46
N MET A 35 -9.15 -5.02 -2.27
CA MET A 35 -8.04 -4.33 -2.95
C MET A 35 -8.15 -4.42 -4.47
N LYS A 36 -8.47 -5.60 -5.02
CA LYS A 36 -8.67 -5.79 -6.47
C LYS A 36 -9.81 -4.93 -7.00
N ARG A 37 -10.93 -4.83 -6.27
CA ARG A 37 -12.09 -4.02 -6.66
C ARG A 37 -11.76 -2.52 -6.62
N ILE A 38 -11.21 -2.04 -5.52
CA ILE A 38 -10.81 -0.63 -5.36
C ILE A 38 -9.80 -0.25 -6.44
N ARG A 39 -8.77 -1.07 -6.67
CA ARG A 39 -7.77 -0.82 -7.71
C ARG A 39 -8.40 -0.75 -9.09
N ARG A 40 -9.30 -1.67 -9.45
CA ARG A 40 -9.98 -1.67 -10.74
C ARG A 40 -10.81 -0.41 -10.95
N GLN A 41 -11.60 -0.01 -9.95
CA GLN A 41 -12.41 1.22 -10.04
C GLN A 41 -11.55 2.47 -10.12
N THR A 42 -10.48 2.54 -9.33
CA THR A 42 -9.53 3.66 -9.41
C THR A 42 -8.92 3.78 -10.81
N MET A 43 -8.48 2.65 -11.40
CA MET A 43 -7.90 2.66 -12.74
C MET A 43 -8.91 3.02 -13.82
N ALA A 44 -10.14 2.55 -13.74
CA ALA A 44 -11.20 2.92 -14.68
C ALA A 44 -11.49 4.42 -14.66
N ARG A 45 -11.43 5.07 -13.50
CA ARG A 45 -11.60 6.53 -13.38
C ARG A 45 -10.39 7.34 -13.84
N LEU A 46 -9.22 6.72 -13.89
CA LEU A 46 -7.99 7.34 -14.35
C LEU A 46 -7.74 7.13 -15.85
N GLU A 47 -8.46 6.21 -16.49
CA GLU A 47 -8.36 5.93 -17.93
C GLU A 47 -8.52 7.18 -18.81
N PRO A 48 -9.49 8.09 -18.55
CA PRO A 48 -9.64 9.33 -19.35
C PRO A 48 -8.42 10.26 -19.30
N TYR A 49 -7.55 10.09 -18.31
CA TYR A 49 -6.31 10.88 -18.18
C TYR A 49 -5.11 10.22 -18.89
N GLY A 50 -5.34 9.11 -19.61
CA GLY A 50 -4.31 8.44 -20.41
C GLY A 50 -3.21 7.76 -19.60
N ILE A 51 -3.42 7.51 -18.28
CA ILE A 51 -2.40 6.96 -17.39
C ILE A 51 -2.65 5.49 -17.13
N THR A 52 -1.68 4.67 -17.50
CA THR A 52 -1.71 3.23 -17.27
C THR A 52 -1.42 2.86 -15.80
N PRO A 53 -1.82 1.67 -15.32
CA PRO A 53 -1.48 1.20 -13.99
C PRO A 53 0.03 1.16 -13.69
N GLY A 54 0.85 0.88 -14.71
CA GLY A 54 2.31 0.88 -14.61
C GLY A 54 2.88 2.29 -14.39
N GLN A 55 2.41 3.24 -15.17
CA GLN A 55 2.76 4.66 -15.04
C GLN A 55 2.34 5.23 -13.69
N ALA A 56 1.10 4.98 -13.25
CA ALA A 56 0.61 5.39 -11.93
C ALA A 56 1.45 4.83 -10.78
N ARG A 57 1.94 3.59 -10.93
CA ARG A 57 2.83 2.98 -9.94
C ARG A 57 4.19 3.63 -9.94
N ALA A 58 4.77 3.91 -11.12
CA ALA A 58 6.07 4.57 -11.24
C ALA A 58 6.04 5.98 -10.65
N LEU A 59 5.03 6.80 -10.97
CA LEU A 59 4.86 8.14 -10.39
C LEU A 59 4.79 8.09 -8.85
N ARG A 60 4.01 7.18 -8.28
CA ARG A 60 3.95 7.03 -6.82
C ARG A 60 5.26 6.58 -6.20
N THR A 61 6.01 5.70 -6.88
CA THR A 61 7.33 5.26 -6.40
C THR A 61 8.31 6.42 -6.41
N LEU A 62 8.28 7.26 -7.44
CA LEU A 62 9.10 8.48 -7.54
C LEU A 62 8.75 9.49 -6.44
N ALA A 63 7.46 9.71 -6.14
CA ALA A 63 7.01 10.62 -5.09
C ALA A 63 7.46 10.23 -3.66
N HIS A 64 7.87 8.97 -3.45
CA HIS A 64 8.40 8.49 -2.18
C HIS A 64 9.93 8.27 -2.25
N ALA A 65 10.58 8.80 -3.27
CA ALA A 65 12.02 8.71 -3.40
C ALA A 65 12.72 9.65 -2.40
N PRO A 66 13.85 9.23 -1.80
CA PRO A 66 14.69 10.15 -1.06
C PRO A 66 15.20 11.23 -2.02
N GLY A 67 15.00 12.51 -1.67
CA GLY A 67 15.38 13.62 -2.52
C GLY A 67 16.88 13.85 -2.58
N CYS A 68 17.38 14.26 -3.74
CA CYS A 68 18.65 14.98 -3.87
C CYS A 68 18.33 16.46 -4.12
N GLU A 69 18.98 17.38 -3.39
CA GLU A 69 18.77 18.83 -3.54
C GLU A 69 17.30 19.29 -3.39
N GLY A 70 16.53 18.63 -2.50
CA GLY A 70 15.13 18.97 -2.24
C GLY A 70 14.14 18.53 -3.33
N ARG A 71 14.59 17.76 -4.33
CA ARG A 71 13.73 17.15 -5.34
C ARG A 71 13.66 15.65 -5.16
N GLU A 72 12.49 15.08 -5.25
CA GLU A 72 12.25 13.63 -5.25
C GLU A 72 12.83 13.03 -6.52
N THR A 73 14.01 12.42 -6.42
CA THR A 73 14.75 11.89 -7.57
C THR A 73 15.16 10.45 -7.34
N MET A 74 15.17 9.65 -8.39
CA MET A 74 15.57 8.24 -8.34
C MET A 74 16.33 7.85 -9.60
N ARG A 75 17.37 7.02 -9.47
CA ARG A 75 18.00 6.41 -10.64
C ARG A 75 17.03 5.46 -11.33
N LEU A 76 17.13 5.37 -12.66
CA LEU A 76 16.27 4.46 -13.43
C LEU A 76 16.41 3.00 -13.00
N SER A 77 17.63 2.55 -12.66
CA SER A 77 17.89 1.22 -12.11
C SER A 77 17.16 0.98 -10.78
N GLU A 78 17.24 1.95 -9.87
CA GLU A 78 16.56 1.90 -8.57
C GLU A 78 15.03 1.88 -8.73
N LEU A 79 14.49 2.64 -9.69
CA LEU A 79 13.07 2.61 -10.03
C LEU A 79 12.65 1.23 -10.51
N ALA A 80 13.44 0.58 -11.37
CA ALA A 80 13.19 -0.78 -11.85
C ALA A 80 13.15 -1.79 -10.70
N GLU A 81 14.09 -1.71 -9.77
CA GLU A 81 14.17 -2.56 -8.58
C GLU A 81 12.94 -2.38 -7.67
N ARG A 82 12.59 -1.14 -7.34
CA ARG A 82 11.41 -0.84 -6.50
C ARG A 82 10.08 -1.24 -7.15
N LEU A 83 10.03 -1.17 -8.46
CA LEU A 83 8.88 -1.64 -9.24
C LEU A 83 8.88 -3.16 -9.43
N HIS A 84 9.95 -3.87 -9.09
CA HIS A 84 10.14 -5.30 -9.38
C HIS A 84 9.87 -5.64 -10.85
N ILE A 85 10.44 -4.84 -11.76
CA ILE A 85 10.34 -5.03 -13.21
C ILE A 85 11.73 -5.04 -13.86
N ALA A 86 11.82 -5.60 -15.06
CA ALA A 86 13.05 -5.56 -15.81
C ALA A 86 13.48 -4.11 -16.16
N PRO A 87 14.79 -3.78 -16.19
CA PRO A 87 15.27 -2.43 -16.55
C PRO A 87 14.70 -1.90 -17.87
N ARG A 88 14.59 -2.74 -18.88
CA ARG A 88 13.96 -2.39 -20.16
C ARG A 88 12.50 -1.93 -20.01
N SER A 89 11.73 -2.61 -19.15
CA SER A 89 10.34 -2.24 -18.88
C SER A 89 10.26 -0.90 -18.12
N ALA A 90 11.20 -0.64 -17.19
CA ALA A 90 11.27 0.65 -16.51
C ALA A 90 11.58 1.79 -17.50
N THR A 91 12.49 1.56 -18.46
CA THR A 91 12.78 2.51 -19.53
C THR A 91 11.53 2.84 -20.31
N THR A 92 10.79 1.85 -20.79
CA THR A 92 9.53 2.05 -21.55
C THR A 92 8.49 2.84 -20.75
N VAL A 93 8.36 2.56 -19.45
CA VAL A 93 7.42 3.29 -18.58
C VAL A 93 7.85 4.74 -18.41
N VAL A 94 9.16 4.99 -18.22
CA VAL A 94 9.69 6.35 -18.06
C VAL A 94 9.63 7.12 -19.38
N ASP A 95 9.88 6.51 -20.53
CA ASP A 95 9.73 7.13 -21.85
C ASP A 95 8.31 7.65 -22.04
N ALA A 96 7.30 6.83 -21.76
CA ALA A 96 5.90 7.21 -21.86
C ALA A 96 5.49 8.29 -20.84
N LEU A 97 6.08 8.31 -19.64
CA LEU A 97 5.85 9.36 -18.65
C LEU A 97 6.51 10.70 -19.05
N GLU A 98 7.69 10.63 -19.65
CA GLU A 98 8.41 11.80 -20.15
C GLU A 98 7.71 12.40 -21.38
N GLU A 99 7.25 11.55 -22.31
CA GLU A 99 6.42 11.98 -23.45
C GLU A 99 5.12 12.67 -23.00
N ALA A 100 4.52 12.18 -21.89
CA ALA A 100 3.35 12.82 -21.26
C ALA A 100 3.72 14.08 -20.43
N GLY A 101 4.98 14.44 -20.32
CA GLY A 101 5.46 15.60 -19.55
C GLY A 101 5.33 15.46 -18.05
N LEU A 102 5.15 14.23 -17.53
CA LEU A 102 4.94 13.96 -16.09
C LEU A 102 6.25 13.75 -15.33
N VAL A 103 7.30 13.36 -16.02
CA VAL A 103 8.65 13.24 -15.50
C VAL A 103 9.65 13.86 -16.45
N GLU A 104 10.84 14.14 -15.96
CA GLU A 104 12.00 14.52 -16.76
C GLU A 104 13.23 13.70 -16.38
N ARG A 105 14.13 13.47 -17.31
CA ARG A 105 15.44 12.88 -17.07
C ARG A 105 16.47 13.95 -16.81
N VAL A 106 17.21 13.81 -15.71
CA VAL A 106 18.29 14.71 -15.34
C VAL A 106 19.59 13.93 -15.15
N PRO A 107 20.77 14.52 -15.45
CA PRO A 107 22.06 13.89 -15.13
C PRO A 107 22.18 13.61 -13.62
N ASP A 108 22.78 12.48 -13.26
CA ASP A 108 23.13 12.22 -11.86
C ASP A 108 24.33 13.09 -11.46
N PRO A 109 24.25 13.90 -10.39
CA PRO A 109 25.34 14.76 -9.98
C PRO A 109 26.60 14.00 -9.54
N ALA A 110 26.44 12.76 -9.06
CA ALA A 110 27.54 11.92 -8.59
C ALA A 110 28.13 11.02 -9.69
N ASP A 111 27.37 10.76 -10.77
CA ASP A 111 27.81 9.88 -11.86
C ASP A 111 27.26 10.37 -13.21
N ARG A 112 28.11 11.00 -14.00
CA ARG A 112 27.76 11.55 -15.32
C ARG A 112 27.23 10.50 -16.33
N ARG A 113 27.43 9.22 -16.06
CA ARG A 113 26.91 8.12 -16.90
C ARG A 113 25.53 7.65 -16.47
N ALA A 114 25.08 8.06 -15.28
CA ALA A 114 23.79 7.71 -14.74
C ALA A 114 22.76 8.81 -14.99
N VAL A 115 21.51 8.38 -15.13
CA VAL A 115 20.35 9.26 -15.33
C VAL A 115 19.41 9.09 -14.15
N ARG A 116 18.94 10.19 -13.62
CA ARG A 116 17.86 10.25 -12.63
C ARG A 116 16.55 10.66 -13.29
N VAL A 117 15.47 10.20 -12.72
CA VAL A 117 14.10 10.56 -13.10
C VAL A 117 13.52 11.44 -11.99
N VAL A 118 12.94 12.56 -12.38
CA VAL A 118 12.34 13.57 -11.48
C VAL A 118 10.89 13.79 -11.88
N LEU A 119 10.03 14.06 -10.91
CA LEU A 119 8.67 14.51 -11.18
C LEU A 119 8.67 15.96 -11.65
N THR A 120 7.88 16.24 -12.67
CA THR A 120 7.56 17.62 -13.09
C THR A 120 6.39 18.19 -12.25
N ALA A 121 6.11 19.48 -12.37
CA ALA A 121 4.90 20.06 -11.80
C ALA A 121 3.62 19.35 -12.27
N ALA A 122 3.57 18.95 -13.56
CA ALA A 122 2.46 18.17 -14.12
C ALA A 122 2.39 16.77 -13.49
N GLY A 123 3.55 16.14 -13.21
CA GLY A 123 3.64 14.87 -12.50
C GLY A 123 3.09 14.94 -11.09
N HIS A 124 3.40 15.99 -10.34
CA HIS A 124 2.82 16.24 -9.01
C HIS A 124 1.31 16.44 -9.10
N GLY A 125 0.81 17.24 -10.04
CA GLY A 125 -0.63 17.41 -10.25
C GLY A 125 -1.35 16.11 -10.66
N ALA A 126 -0.68 15.21 -11.39
CA ALA A 126 -1.21 13.88 -11.69
C ALA A 126 -1.31 13.02 -10.42
N LEU A 127 -0.31 13.07 -9.53
CA LEU A 127 -0.32 12.35 -8.25
C LEU A 127 -1.45 12.84 -7.33
N GLU A 128 -1.68 14.15 -7.26
CA GLU A 128 -2.80 14.72 -6.49
C GLU A 128 -4.14 14.19 -6.99
N ARG A 129 -4.36 14.20 -8.32
CA ARG A 129 -5.57 13.61 -8.93
C ARG A 129 -5.71 12.13 -8.61
N PHE A 130 -4.61 11.35 -8.61
CA PHE A 130 -4.65 9.96 -8.18
C PHE A 130 -5.09 9.80 -6.74
N GLY A 131 -4.58 10.67 -5.85
CA GLY A 131 -4.96 10.70 -4.45
C GLY A 131 -6.47 10.95 -4.30
N GLN A 132 -7.00 11.95 -5.00
CA GLN A 132 -8.42 12.31 -4.98
C GLN A 132 -9.30 11.16 -5.49
N VAL A 133 -9.02 10.61 -6.67
CA VAL A 133 -9.80 9.49 -7.24
C VAL A 133 -9.76 8.27 -6.32
N ARG A 134 -8.59 7.96 -5.75
CA ARG A 134 -8.47 6.85 -4.80
C ARG A 134 -9.29 7.09 -3.53
N GLN A 135 -9.32 8.32 -3.03
CA GLN A 135 -10.10 8.70 -1.86
C GLN A 135 -11.61 8.58 -2.15
N GLU A 136 -12.07 9.06 -3.30
CA GLU A 136 -13.47 8.94 -3.73
C GLU A 136 -13.89 7.47 -3.81
N VAL A 137 -13.12 6.64 -4.50
CA VAL A 137 -13.38 5.20 -4.60
C VAL A 137 -13.38 4.51 -3.24
N ALA A 138 -12.47 4.91 -2.34
CA ALA A 138 -12.43 4.37 -0.98
C ALA A 138 -13.66 4.79 -0.19
N GLN A 139 -14.11 6.05 -0.31
CA GLN A 139 -15.33 6.54 0.34
C GLN A 139 -16.57 5.80 -0.16
N GLU A 140 -16.68 5.55 -1.47
CA GLU A 140 -17.78 4.77 -2.03
C GLU A 140 -17.75 3.31 -1.56
N TYR A 141 -16.57 2.70 -1.51
CA TYR A 141 -16.44 1.30 -1.12
C TYR A 141 -16.72 1.08 0.35
N PHE A 142 -16.22 1.95 1.23
CA PHE A 142 -16.39 1.85 2.68
C PHE A 142 -17.53 2.68 3.23
N GLY A 143 -18.20 3.50 2.43
CA GLY A 143 -19.33 4.33 2.86
C GLY A 143 -20.45 3.58 3.57
N PRO A 144 -20.83 2.35 3.15
CA PRO A 144 -21.82 1.54 3.84
C PRO A 144 -21.39 1.00 5.21
N VAL A 145 -20.08 1.03 5.52
CA VAL A 145 -19.52 0.54 6.79
C VAL A 145 -19.57 1.65 7.83
N SER A 146 -20.02 1.35 9.03
CA SER A 146 -20.09 2.34 10.11
C SER A 146 -18.71 2.93 10.47
N ARG A 147 -18.66 4.17 10.94
CA ARG A 147 -17.39 4.80 11.36
C ARG A 147 -16.61 4.00 12.42
N PRO A 148 -17.27 3.46 13.46
CA PRO A 148 -16.60 2.58 14.44
C PRO A 148 -16.00 1.33 13.81
N ASP A 149 -16.71 0.67 12.89
CA ASP A 149 -16.21 -0.53 12.23
C ASP A 149 -15.05 -0.23 11.28
N GLN A 150 -15.10 0.92 10.56
CA GLN A 150 -13.96 1.38 9.76
C GLN A 150 -12.71 1.61 10.64
N ALA A 151 -12.89 2.21 11.83
CA ALA A 151 -11.78 2.44 12.76
C ALA A 151 -11.24 1.12 13.32
N ALA A 152 -12.10 0.18 13.68
CA ALA A 152 -11.71 -1.15 14.16
C ALA A 152 -10.94 -1.93 13.09
N LEU A 153 -11.41 -1.93 11.84
CA LEU A 153 -10.73 -2.56 10.71
C LEU A 153 -9.34 -1.95 10.48
N LEU A 154 -9.24 -0.62 10.48
CA LEU A 154 -7.97 0.08 10.30
C LEU A 154 -6.98 -0.27 11.42
N GLN A 155 -7.44 -0.32 12.67
CA GLN A 155 -6.62 -0.70 13.82
C GLN A 155 -6.13 -2.14 13.72
N ALA A 156 -7.00 -3.08 13.34
CA ALA A 156 -6.63 -4.48 13.15
C ALA A 156 -5.56 -4.66 12.08
N LEU A 157 -5.69 -3.96 10.94
CA LEU A 157 -4.70 -3.98 9.86
C LEU A 157 -3.34 -3.42 10.31
N ARG A 158 -3.33 -2.29 11.03
CA ARG A 158 -2.10 -1.71 11.59
C ARG A 158 -1.40 -2.65 12.57
N THR A 159 -2.16 -3.31 13.44
CA THR A 159 -1.62 -4.29 14.39
C THR A 159 -0.98 -5.47 13.67
N ALA A 160 -1.63 -5.99 12.62
CA ALA A 160 -1.11 -7.09 11.83
C ALA A 160 0.19 -6.69 11.10
N GLU A 161 0.24 -5.50 10.53
CA GLU A 161 1.40 -4.95 9.82
C GLU A 161 2.62 -4.81 10.76
N LEU A 162 2.42 -4.19 11.92
CA LEU A 162 3.48 -4.03 12.93
C LEU A 162 4.02 -5.37 13.41
N ALA A 163 3.13 -6.33 13.70
CA ALA A 163 3.55 -7.67 14.12
C ALA A 163 4.34 -8.40 13.03
N PHE A 164 3.94 -8.26 11.77
CA PHE A 164 4.63 -8.86 10.63
C PHE A 164 6.03 -8.26 10.43
N GLU A 165 6.18 -6.94 10.55
CA GLU A 165 7.47 -6.25 10.45
C GLU A 165 8.42 -6.64 11.59
N GLN A 166 7.92 -6.72 12.83
CA GLN A 166 8.69 -7.17 13.99
C GLN A 166 9.21 -8.60 13.82
N ASN A 167 8.36 -9.50 13.34
CA ASN A 167 8.75 -10.88 13.07
C ASN A 167 9.82 -10.99 11.96
N ARG A 168 9.75 -10.15 10.94
CA ARG A 168 10.78 -10.08 9.88
C ARG A 168 12.10 -9.53 10.41
N ALA A 169 12.06 -8.53 11.29
CA ALA A 169 13.25 -7.94 11.89
C ALA A 169 13.94 -8.90 12.89
N ALA A 170 13.17 -9.76 13.55
CA ALA A 170 13.68 -10.76 14.48
C ALA A 170 14.41 -11.93 13.78
N GLY A 171 14.33 -12.06 12.45
CA GLY A 171 14.92 -13.15 11.68
C GLY A 171 14.24 -14.51 11.92
N PRO A 172 14.46 -15.52 11.07
CA PRO A 172 14.03 -16.88 11.37
C PRO A 172 14.83 -17.37 12.57
N GLY A 173 14.12 -17.63 13.68
CA GLY A 173 14.73 -18.24 14.86
C GLY A 173 15.46 -19.54 14.47
N PRO A 174 16.51 -19.96 15.22
CA PRO A 174 17.26 -21.16 14.89
C PRO A 174 16.29 -22.35 14.81
N ALA A 175 16.29 -23.01 13.66
CA ALA A 175 15.53 -24.24 13.45
C ALA A 175 16.00 -25.26 14.50
N ARG A 176 15.08 -25.74 15.33
CA ARG A 176 15.29 -26.85 16.27
C ARG A 176 15.09 -28.17 15.55
#